data_e407f7bd085c5c223a8058b594d52a00
#
_entry.id   e407f7bd085c5c223a8058b594d52a00
#
_cell.length_a   1.000
_cell.length_b   1.000
_cell.length_c   1.000
_cell.angle_alpha   90.00
_cell.angle_beta   90.00
_cell.angle_gamma   90.00
#
_symmetry.space_group_name_H-M   'P 1'
#
loop_
_entity.id
_entity.type
_entity.pdbx_description
1 polymer ?
#
loop_
_entity_poly.entity_id
_entity_poly.type
_entity_poly.pdbx_seq_one_letter_code
_entity_poly.pdbx_strand_id
1 'polypeptide(L)'
;AGTLSSLGVYSGKLEIPYTAFAAGIGDHRIVTTLCPGGKERMRRLMEVVRHGRVDLTPLLTHTFPLDRIGEAYDLFGERLDGVMKVAIKP
;
A
#
# COMPACT_ATOMS: atom_id res chain seq x y z
N ALA A 1 21.36 -14.92 -2.93
CA ALA A 1 19.94 -15.16 -2.59
C ALA A 1 19.23 -13.85 -2.26
N GLY A 2 18.20 -13.50 -3.00
CA GLY A 2 17.38 -12.32 -2.76
C GLY A 2 15.96 -12.69 -2.35
N THR A 3 15.23 -11.76 -1.75
CA THR A 3 13.81 -11.95 -1.43
C THR A 3 12.95 -10.93 -2.18
N LEU A 4 12.00 -11.41 -2.96
CA LEU A 4 10.92 -10.63 -3.50
C LEU A 4 9.76 -10.67 -2.51
N SER A 5 9.39 -9.54 -1.94
CA SER A 5 8.24 -9.40 -1.05
C SER A 5 7.14 -8.63 -1.77
N SER A 6 6.04 -9.30 -2.11
CA SER A 6 4.90 -8.68 -2.75
C SER A 6 3.76 -8.47 -1.74
N LEU A 7 3.35 -7.20 -1.60
CA LEU A 7 2.26 -6.78 -0.71
C LEU A 7 0.98 -6.46 -1.49
N GLY A 8 1.04 -6.52 -2.82
CA GLY A 8 -0.11 -6.23 -3.68
C GLY A 8 -1.05 -7.42 -3.83
N VAL A 9 -2.29 -7.12 -4.16
CA VAL A 9 -3.28 -8.11 -4.62
C VAL A 9 -3.44 -7.94 -6.12
N TYR A 10 -3.19 -9.01 -6.86
CA TYR A 10 -3.26 -9.01 -8.32
C TYR A 10 -4.21 -10.09 -8.79
N SER A 11 -5.01 -9.79 -9.80
CA SER A 11 -5.98 -10.73 -10.38
C SER A 11 -5.42 -11.54 -11.54
N GLY A 12 -4.20 -11.23 -12.00
CA GLY A 12 -3.56 -11.93 -13.11
C GLY A 12 -2.74 -13.16 -12.68
N LYS A 13 -2.32 -13.95 -13.65
CA LYS A 13 -1.38 -15.05 -13.43
C LYS A 13 0.03 -14.50 -13.26
N LEU A 14 0.80 -15.08 -12.36
CA LEU A 14 2.24 -14.89 -12.31
C LEU A 14 2.86 -15.99 -13.21
N GLU A 15 3.51 -15.56 -14.29
CA GLU A 15 4.24 -16.47 -15.17
C GLU A 15 5.73 -16.17 -15.07
N ILE A 16 6.52 -17.19 -14.76
CA ILE A 16 7.97 -17.10 -14.68
C ILE A 16 8.55 -18.01 -15.75
N PRO A 17 9.31 -17.49 -16.72
CA PRO A 17 9.97 -18.33 -17.73
C PRO A 17 10.89 -19.35 -17.04
N TYR A 18 10.75 -20.63 -17.41
CA TYR A 18 11.54 -21.72 -16.81
C TYR A 18 13.05 -21.48 -16.93
N THR A 19 13.52 -20.98 -18.05
CA THR A 19 14.95 -20.68 -18.30
C THR A 19 15.48 -19.63 -17.32
N ALA A 20 14.72 -18.59 -17.03
CA ALA A 20 15.09 -17.59 -16.04
C ALA A 20 15.11 -18.19 -14.62
N PHE A 21 14.16 -19.07 -14.31
CA PHE A 21 14.09 -19.78 -13.04
C PHE A 21 15.31 -20.73 -12.86
N ALA A 22 15.61 -21.52 -13.87
CA ALA A 22 16.74 -22.46 -13.86
C ALA A 22 18.11 -21.74 -13.82
N ALA A 23 18.22 -20.54 -14.40
CA ALA A 23 19.46 -19.80 -14.50
C ALA A 23 19.87 -19.01 -13.22
N GLY A 24 19.23 -19.23 -12.08
CA GLY A 24 19.66 -18.65 -10.83
C GLY A 24 18.58 -18.01 -9.97
N ILE A 25 17.32 -18.04 -10.40
CA ILE A 25 16.20 -17.62 -9.56
C ILE A 25 15.89 -18.68 -8.48
N GLY A 26 16.39 -19.90 -8.64
CA GLY A 26 16.09 -21.03 -7.76
C GLY A 26 16.55 -20.87 -6.31
N ASP A 27 17.51 -19.96 -6.02
CA ASP A 27 17.93 -19.65 -4.66
C ASP A 27 17.27 -18.38 -4.11
N HIS A 28 16.31 -17.81 -4.83
CA HIS A 28 15.53 -16.65 -4.41
C HIS A 28 14.26 -17.06 -3.67
N ARG A 29 13.87 -16.21 -2.73
CA ARG A 29 12.67 -16.38 -1.94
C ARG A 29 11.59 -15.44 -2.45
N ILE A 30 10.40 -15.98 -2.75
CA ILE A 30 9.21 -15.20 -3.08
C ILE A 30 8.24 -15.30 -1.90
N VAL A 31 7.87 -14.15 -1.33
CA VAL A 31 6.95 -14.06 -0.20
C VAL A 31 5.78 -13.18 -0.61
N THR A 32 4.58 -13.73 -0.48
CA THR A 32 3.33 -12.99 -0.71
C THR A 32 2.49 -13.06 0.55
N THR A 33 1.99 -11.93 1.02
CA THR A 33 1.11 -11.86 2.18
C THR A 33 0.05 -10.80 1.96
N LEU A 34 -1.14 -11.05 2.47
CA LEU A 34 -2.11 -9.98 2.67
C LEU A 34 -1.73 -9.18 3.90
N CYS A 35 -2.01 -7.88 3.90
CA CYS A 35 -1.81 -7.05 5.07
C CYS A 35 -2.57 -7.66 6.25
N PRO A 36 -1.86 -8.13 7.30
CA PRO A 36 -2.56 -8.67 8.45
C PRO A 36 -3.25 -7.52 9.17
N GLY A 37 -4.56 -7.63 9.29
CA GLY A 37 -5.42 -6.65 9.98
C GLY A 37 -5.66 -7.02 11.44
N GLY A 38 -6.67 -6.41 12.02
CA GLY A 38 -7.16 -6.66 13.35
C GLY A 38 -6.90 -5.55 14.35
N LYS A 39 -7.76 -5.49 15.35
CA LYS A 39 -7.81 -4.41 16.35
C LYS A 39 -6.47 -4.19 17.08
N GLU A 40 -5.83 -5.25 17.51
CA GLU A 40 -4.58 -5.17 18.26
C GLU A 40 -3.42 -4.66 17.39
N ARG A 41 -3.36 -5.08 16.14
CA ARG A 41 -2.33 -4.59 15.22
C ARG A 41 -2.53 -3.12 14.90
N MET A 42 -3.76 -2.71 14.65
CA MET A 42 -4.09 -1.29 14.45
C MET A 42 -3.70 -0.46 15.69
N ARG A 43 -4.01 -0.94 16.88
CA ARG A 43 -3.61 -0.27 18.12
C ARG A 43 -2.09 -0.07 18.20
N ARG A 44 -1.30 -1.10 17.90
CA ARG A 44 0.18 -1.00 17.89
C ARG A 44 0.69 0.00 16.86
N LEU A 45 0.12 0.01 15.67
CA LEU A 45 0.49 0.98 14.63
C LEU A 45 0.16 2.41 15.07
N MET A 46 -0.99 2.63 15.69
CA MET A 46 -1.35 3.93 16.25
C MET A 46 -0.37 4.40 17.33
N GLU A 47 0.14 3.49 18.17
CA GLU A 47 1.17 3.84 19.16
C GLU A 47 2.49 4.28 18.50
N VAL A 48 2.88 3.67 17.37
CA VAL A 48 4.07 4.11 16.62
C VAL A 48 3.93 5.54 16.13
N VAL A 49 2.76 5.90 15.60
CA VAL A 49 2.44 7.26 15.17
C VAL A 49 2.37 8.21 16.36
N ARG A 50 1.66 7.83 17.42
CA ARG A 50 1.45 8.66 18.62
C ARG A 50 2.77 9.03 19.31
N HIS A 51 3.74 8.14 19.30
CA HIS A 51 5.07 8.39 19.86
C HIS A 51 6.05 9.07 18.89
N GLY A 52 5.56 9.56 17.75
CA GLY A 52 6.38 10.29 16.78
C GLY A 52 7.48 9.47 16.11
N ARG A 53 7.37 8.13 16.14
CA ARG A 53 8.36 7.25 15.49
C ARG A 53 8.25 7.24 13.98
N VAL A 54 7.09 7.61 13.46
CA VAL A 54 6.84 7.80 12.03
C VAL A 54 5.90 8.99 11.86
N ASP A 55 6.22 9.86 10.92
CA ASP A 55 5.35 10.96 10.50
C ASP A 55 4.66 10.54 9.19
N LEU A 56 3.34 10.41 9.22
CA LEU A 56 2.52 10.09 8.06
C LEU A 56 1.88 11.34 7.43
N THR A 57 2.08 12.51 8.03
CA THR A 57 1.51 13.77 7.55
C THR A 57 1.84 14.07 6.08
N PRO A 58 3.07 13.82 5.59
CA PRO A 58 3.40 14.06 4.19
C PRO A 58 2.61 13.21 3.19
N LEU A 59 2.01 12.12 3.63
CA LEU A 59 1.18 11.27 2.77
C LEU A 59 -0.22 11.87 2.54
N LEU A 60 -0.70 12.71 3.46
CA LEU A 60 -1.99 13.38 3.35
C LEU A 60 -1.86 14.60 2.45
N THR A 61 -2.18 14.42 1.18
CA THR A 61 -1.99 15.47 0.16
C THR A 61 -3.22 16.36 -0.02
N HIS A 62 -4.41 15.82 0.19
CA HIS A 62 -5.67 16.53 -0.07
C HIS A 62 -6.68 16.33 1.05
N THR A 63 -7.55 17.31 1.21
CA THR A 63 -8.65 17.28 2.17
C THR A 63 -9.92 17.81 1.51
N PHE A 64 -11.02 17.08 1.64
CA PHE A 64 -12.32 17.48 1.16
C PHE A 64 -13.36 17.41 2.26
N PRO A 65 -14.38 18.26 2.25
CA PRO A 65 -15.55 18.08 3.08
C PRO A 65 -16.39 16.91 2.55
N LEU A 66 -17.24 16.35 3.40
CA LEU A 66 -18.04 15.17 3.08
C LEU A 66 -18.99 15.39 1.89
N ASP A 67 -19.55 16.58 1.76
CA ASP A 67 -20.45 16.94 0.66
C ASP A 67 -19.77 16.97 -0.72
N ARG A 68 -18.44 17.05 -0.75
CA ARG A 68 -17.61 16.98 -1.97
C ARG A 68 -16.87 15.66 -2.14
N ILE A 69 -17.35 14.59 -1.54
CA ILE A 69 -16.70 13.27 -1.60
C ILE A 69 -16.58 12.74 -3.04
N GLY A 70 -17.53 13.07 -3.93
CA GLY A 70 -17.45 12.70 -5.35
C GLY A 70 -16.18 13.22 -6.02
N GLU A 71 -15.89 14.50 -5.84
CA GLU A 71 -14.68 15.11 -6.39
C GLU A 71 -13.38 14.47 -5.83
N ALA A 72 -13.42 14.07 -4.55
CA ALA A 72 -12.29 13.38 -3.93
C ALA A 72 -12.04 12.00 -4.58
N TYR A 73 -13.10 11.28 -4.93
CA TYR A 73 -12.99 10.02 -5.66
C TYR A 73 -12.47 10.20 -7.09
N ASP A 74 -12.94 11.22 -7.78
CA ASP A 74 -12.48 11.53 -9.14
C ASP A 74 -10.99 11.89 -9.14
N LEU A 75 -10.58 12.80 -8.25
CA LEU A 75 -9.17 13.18 -8.08
C LEU A 75 -8.27 11.96 -7.80
N PHE A 76 -8.71 11.10 -6.89
CA PHE A 76 -7.93 9.92 -6.50
C PHE A 76 -7.91 8.85 -7.59
N GLY A 77 -9.05 8.59 -8.23
CA GLY A 77 -9.19 7.59 -9.29
C GLY A 77 -8.36 7.91 -10.52
N GLU A 78 -8.34 9.17 -10.92
CA GLU A 78 -7.59 9.66 -12.08
C GLU A 78 -6.13 10.02 -11.75
N ARG A 79 -5.72 9.91 -10.50
CA ARG A 79 -4.36 10.22 -10.01
C ARG A 79 -3.90 11.63 -10.33
N LEU A 80 -4.80 12.59 -10.20
CA LEU A 80 -4.53 13.98 -10.50
C LEU A 80 -3.77 14.68 -9.37
N ASP A 81 -3.13 15.81 -9.69
CA ASP A 81 -2.50 16.73 -8.75
C ASP A 81 -1.57 16.06 -7.70
N GLY A 82 -0.88 14.99 -8.10
CA GLY A 82 0.05 14.29 -7.20
C GLY A 82 -0.62 13.65 -5.98
N VAL A 83 -1.91 13.33 -6.06
CA VAL A 83 -2.66 12.75 -4.94
C VAL A 83 -2.04 11.45 -4.41
N MET A 84 -1.85 11.39 -3.10
CA MET A 84 -1.40 10.18 -2.40
C MET A 84 -2.45 9.68 -1.43
N LYS A 85 -2.94 10.53 -0.55
CA LYS A 85 -4.02 10.25 0.40
C LYS A 85 -4.95 11.43 0.49
N VAL A 86 -6.24 11.13 0.54
CA VAL A 86 -7.30 12.13 0.70
C VAL A 86 -7.99 11.93 2.04
N ALA A 87 -8.08 12.98 2.84
CA ALA A 87 -8.91 12.99 4.04
C ALA A 87 -10.28 13.59 3.72
N ILE A 88 -11.31 12.96 4.23
CA ILE A 88 -12.68 13.48 4.22
C ILE A 88 -13.00 13.99 5.62
N LYS A 89 -13.40 15.25 5.70
CA LYS A 89 -13.87 15.85 6.94
C LYS A 89 -15.40 15.89 6.93
N PRO A 90 -16.05 15.36 7.97
CA PRO A 90 -17.51 15.43 8.13
C PRO A 90 -18.01 16.85 8.20
#